data_5d05428effc804173fa1ec7c84cd0e69
#
_entry.id   5d05428effc804173fa1ec7c84cd0e69
#
_cell.length_a   1.000
_cell.length_b   1.000
_cell.length_c   1.000
_cell.angle_alpha   90.00
_cell.angle_beta   90.00
_cell.angle_gamma   90.00
#
_symmetry.space_group_name_H-M   'P 1'
#
loop_
_entity.id
_entity.type
_entity.pdbx_description
1 polymer ?
#
loop_
_entity_poly.entity_id
_entity_poly.type
_entity_poly.pdbx_seq_one_letter_code
_entity_poly.pdbx_strand_id
1 'polypeptide(L)'
;MTAARVLIAAAALYLGSAVGIPVAWAHVHASSDNPARGAMAIVTFQVPNESNTGAATTALSVSLPGVAAASTEAMPGWTAKLDRDAASGTVRAVTWTAAPNGGIGVDQFGLFRISVQLPDADTVSFPATQAYSDGTVVKWDQPPLSGGGEPEHPVPTLSLGAGGGAPHQHQPAAAAPASSTAPDTSARVLGGAALVVAALGLALVLLRRRA
;
A
#
# COMPACT_ATOMS: atom_id res chain seq x y z
N MET A 1 1.47 -1.70 -52.24
CA MET A 1 1.12 -1.05 -50.94
C MET A 1 2.35 -1.04 -50.09
N THR A 2 2.90 0.14 -49.89
CA THR A 2 4.31 0.40 -49.60
C THR A 2 4.65 0.24 -48.13
N ALA A 3 5.91 -0.18 -47.86
CA ALA A 3 6.52 -0.37 -46.53
C ALA A 3 6.27 0.83 -45.57
N ALA A 4 6.08 2.03 -46.10
CA ALA A 4 5.74 3.23 -45.35
C ALA A 4 4.41 3.13 -44.56
N ARG A 5 3.37 2.45 -45.11
CA ARG A 5 2.08 2.29 -44.42
C ARG A 5 2.15 1.32 -43.26
N VAL A 6 3.03 0.34 -43.32
CA VAL A 6 3.26 -0.63 -42.22
C VAL A 6 4.04 0.03 -41.08
N LEU A 7 4.98 0.90 -41.39
CA LEU A 7 5.76 1.67 -40.38
C LEU A 7 4.89 2.68 -39.65
N ILE A 8 3.94 3.34 -40.32
CA ILE A 8 3.01 4.28 -39.69
C ILE A 8 2.03 3.54 -38.76
N ALA A 9 1.53 2.36 -39.15
CA ALA A 9 0.67 1.55 -38.31
C ALA A 9 1.41 1.01 -37.06
N ALA A 10 2.69 0.60 -37.19
CA ALA A 10 3.50 0.15 -36.05
C ALA A 10 3.84 1.30 -35.10
N ALA A 11 4.12 2.51 -35.61
CA ALA A 11 4.36 3.69 -34.81
C ALA A 11 3.11 4.16 -34.05
N ALA A 12 1.92 4.06 -34.69
CA ALA A 12 0.64 4.39 -34.03
C ALA A 12 0.29 3.40 -32.92
N LEU A 13 0.63 2.12 -33.04
CA LEU A 13 0.47 1.14 -31.97
C LEU A 13 1.45 1.39 -30.80
N TYR A 14 2.65 1.85 -31.09
CA TYR A 14 3.65 2.13 -30.05
C TYR A 14 3.35 3.43 -29.29
N LEU A 15 2.80 4.44 -29.94
CA LEU A 15 2.35 5.70 -29.33
C LEU A 15 1.06 5.53 -28.53
N GLY A 16 0.20 4.57 -28.89
CA GLY A 16 -1.04 4.24 -28.16
C GLY A 16 -0.81 3.52 -26.81
N SER A 17 0.35 2.88 -26.62
CA SER A 17 0.70 2.19 -25.36
C SER A 17 1.34 3.11 -24.31
N ALA A 18 1.60 4.36 -24.61
CA ALA A 18 2.13 5.36 -23.67
C ALA A 18 1.03 6.06 -22.84
N VAL A 19 -0.24 5.64 -22.98
CA VAL A 19 -1.35 6.19 -22.19
C VAL A 19 -1.32 5.60 -20.79
N GLY A 20 -0.73 6.36 -19.86
CA GLY A 20 -0.99 6.23 -18.44
C GLY A 20 -0.36 5.01 -17.79
N ILE A 21 0.96 5.04 -17.60
CA ILE A 21 1.52 4.36 -16.42
C ILE A 21 0.91 5.13 -15.25
N PRO A 22 0.01 4.53 -14.45
CA PRO A 22 -0.41 5.19 -13.22
C PRO A 22 0.89 5.45 -12.45
N VAL A 23 1.14 6.71 -12.12
CA VAL A 23 2.18 7.03 -11.15
C VAL A 23 1.75 6.26 -9.91
N ALA A 24 2.47 5.21 -9.57
CA ALA A 24 2.26 4.49 -8.32
C ALA A 24 2.64 5.46 -7.20
N TRP A 25 1.68 6.24 -6.74
CA TRP A 25 1.83 7.06 -5.56
C TRP A 25 2.01 6.09 -4.41
N ALA A 26 3.13 6.16 -3.77
CA ALA A 26 3.41 5.31 -2.62
C ALA A 26 2.80 5.99 -1.39
N HIS A 27 1.51 5.76 -1.15
CA HIS A 27 0.76 6.35 -0.04
C HIS A 27 1.16 5.73 1.31
N VAL A 28 0.94 6.47 2.39
CA VAL A 28 0.98 5.88 3.74
C VAL A 28 -0.20 4.93 3.89
N HIS A 29 0.08 3.66 4.17
CA HIS A 29 -0.93 2.62 4.32
C HIS A 29 -1.03 2.13 5.76
N ALA A 30 -2.25 1.85 6.23
CA ALA A 30 -2.51 1.15 7.47
C ALA A 30 -2.96 -0.29 7.17
N SER A 31 -2.38 -1.26 7.86
CA SER A 31 -2.74 -2.68 7.72
C SER A 31 -2.73 -3.39 9.07
N SER A 32 -3.47 -4.50 9.16
CA SER A 32 -3.50 -5.40 10.31
C SER A 32 -3.92 -6.79 9.84
N ASP A 33 -3.36 -7.85 10.41
CA ASP A 33 -3.65 -9.22 9.99
C ASP A 33 -5.07 -9.66 10.36
N ASN A 34 -5.60 -9.16 11.47
CA ASN A 34 -6.94 -9.53 11.95
C ASN A 34 -7.60 -8.36 12.69
N PRO A 35 -7.98 -7.30 11.97
CA PRO A 35 -8.59 -6.12 12.55
C PRO A 35 -10.06 -6.41 12.89
N ALA A 36 -10.37 -6.55 14.18
CA ALA A 36 -11.73 -6.75 14.66
C ALA A 36 -12.18 -5.58 15.53
N ARG A 37 -13.47 -5.25 15.48
CA ARG A 37 -14.09 -4.18 16.27
C ARG A 37 -13.88 -4.42 17.77
N GLY A 38 -13.49 -3.38 18.49
CA GLY A 38 -13.29 -3.42 19.94
C GLY A 38 -12.11 -4.27 20.42
N ALA A 39 -11.39 -4.95 19.51
CA ALA A 39 -10.31 -5.87 19.86
C ALA A 39 -8.94 -5.17 19.90
N MET A 40 -8.00 -5.78 20.61
CA MET A 40 -6.58 -5.43 20.49
C MET A 40 -6.04 -5.98 19.17
N ALA A 41 -5.34 -5.12 18.44
CA ALA A 41 -4.71 -5.50 17.18
C ALA A 41 -3.33 -4.84 17.04
N ILE A 42 -2.46 -5.44 16.23
CA ILE A 42 -1.25 -4.77 15.76
C ILE A 42 -1.60 -4.09 14.45
N VAL A 43 -1.49 -2.77 14.43
CA VAL A 43 -1.62 -1.96 13.22
C VAL A 43 -0.24 -1.57 12.75
N THR A 44 0.04 -1.81 11.48
CA THR A 44 1.28 -1.45 10.79
C THR A 44 1.03 -0.30 9.84
N PHE A 45 1.78 0.78 9.99
CA PHE A 45 1.82 1.88 9.03
C PHE A 45 3.04 1.69 8.14
N GLN A 46 2.82 1.49 6.84
CA GLN A 46 3.87 1.50 5.83
C GLN A 46 4.02 2.93 5.31
N VAL A 47 5.18 3.50 5.48
CA VAL A 47 5.48 4.91 5.17
C VAL A 47 6.60 4.97 4.15
N PRO A 48 6.31 5.22 2.88
CA PRO A 48 7.32 5.40 1.86
C PRO A 48 7.97 6.79 1.99
N ASN A 49 9.20 6.92 1.49
CA ASN A 49 9.78 8.23 1.26
C ASN A 49 9.57 8.64 -0.19
N GLU A 50 8.78 9.69 -0.41
CA GLU A 50 8.46 10.26 -1.73
C GLU A 50 9.16 11.59 -2.00
N SER A 51 10.22 11.90 -1.24
CA SER A 51 10.96 13.15 -1.43
C SER A 51 11.62 13.20 -2.81
N ASN A 52 11.30 14.23 -3.57
CA ASN A 52 11.96 14.55 -4.83
C ASN A 52 13.22 15.43 -4.65
N THR A 53 13.50 15.85 -3.40
CA THR A 53 14.65 16.68 -3.04
C THR A 53 15.81 15.88 -2.47
N GLY A 54 15.63 14.58 -2.25
CA GLY A 54 16.62 13.73 -1.57
C GLY A 54 16.52 13.77 -0.03
N ALA A 55 15.49 14.42 0.53
CA ALA A 55 15.30 14.53 1.97
C ALA A 55 14.85 13.20 2.57
N ALA A 56 15.41 12.85 3.74
CA ALA A 56 14.95 11.67 4.49
C ALA A 56 13.66 11.98 5.28
N THR A 57 12.77 11.02 5.43
CA THR A 57 11.67 11.12 6.41
C THR A 57 12.22 11.01 7.81
N THR A 58 12.06 12.04 8.62
CA THR A 58 12.64 12.13 9.99
C THR A 58 11.61 12.01 11.10
N ALA A 59 10.33 12.20 10.80
CA ALA A 59 9.26 11.97 11.77
C ALA A 59 7.96 11.50 11.10
N LEU A 60 7.22 10.69 11.84
CA LEU A 60 5.85 10.31 11.54
C LEU A 60 4.99 10.55 12.78
N SER A 61 3.90 11.29 12.63
CA SER A 61 2.88 11.44 13.66
C SER A 61 1.56 10.88 13.15
N VAL A 62 0.93 10.00 13.91
CA VAL A 62 -0.35 9.38 13.55
C VAL A 62 -1.39 9.70 14.62
N SER A 63 -2.50 10.27 14.20
CA SER A 63 -3.66 10.50 15.06
C SER A 63 -4.41 9.19 15.29
N LEU A 64 -4.78 8.94 16.53
CA LEU A 64 -5.55 7.77 16.95
C LEU A 64 -6.96 8.20 17.36
N PRO A 65 -7.97 7.35 17.20
CA PRO A 65 -9.37 7.72 17.49
C PRO A 65 -9.69 7.75 19.00
N GLY A 66 -8.77 8.23 19.84
CA GLY A 66 -8.98 8.30 21.29
C GLY A 66 -9.05 6.94 21.96
N VAL A 67 -8.08 6.07 21.66
CA VAL A 67 -8.08 4.68 22.14
C VAL A 67 -7.67 4.57 23.61
N ALA A 68 -8.28 3.63 24.33
CA ALA A 68 -8.00 3.41 25.74
C ALA A 68 -6.59 2.85 25.98
N ALA A 69 -6.09 2.02 25.08
CA ALA A 69 -4.79 1.36 25.20
C ALA A 69 -4.02 1.41 23.88
N ALA A 70 -2.77 1.80 23.95
CA ALA A 70 -1.82 1.72 22.86
C ALA A 70 -0.40 1.51 23.38
N SER A 71 0.39 0.73 22.65
CA SER A 71 1.83 0.59 22.85
C SER A 71 2.57 0.50 21.51
N THR A 72 3.78 1.04 21.46
CA THR A 72 4.59 1.06 20.24
C THR A 72 5.59 -0.08 20.24
N GLU A 73 5.92 -0.60 19.06
CA GLU A 73 7.07 -1.49 18.90
C GLU A 73 8.37 -0.73 19.13
N ALA A 74 9.33 -1.39 19.80
CA ALA A 74 10.67 -0.86 19.93
C ALA A 74 11.38 -0.94 18.57
N MET A 75 11.80 0.22 18.04
CA MET A 75 12.36 0.33 16.70
C MET A 75 13.75 0.98 16.77
N PRO A 76 14.83 0.26 16.38
CA PRO A 76 16.18 0.82 16.37
C PRO A 76 16.26 2.10 15.52
N GLY A 77 16.95 3.12 16.04
CA GLY A 77 17.09 4.40 15.34
C GLY A 77 15.87 5.33 15.39
N TRP A 78 14.80 4.93 16.11
CA TRP A 78 13.61 5.75 16.29
C TRP A 78 13.18 5.82 17.75
N THR A 79 12.65 6.97 18.14
CA THR A 79 12.01 7.18 19.44
C THR A 79 10.51 7.38 19.23
N ALA A 80 9.69 6.61 19.93
CA ALA A 80 8.24 6.73 19.90
C ALA A 80 7.72 7.44 21.16
N LYS A 81 6.77 8.36 20.98
CA LYS A 81 6.07 9.06 22.06
C LYS A 81 4.56 8.96 21.84
N LEU A 82 3.84 8.49 22.87
CA LEU A 82 2.38 8.51 22.89
C LEU A 82 1.89 9.82 23.50
N ASP A 83 0.97 10.50 22.80
CA ASP A 83 0.21 11.63 23.34
C ASP A 83 -1.03 11.10 24.05
N ARG A 84 -1.13 11.34 25.36
CA ARG A 84 -2.22 10.90 26.21
C ARG A 84 -3.02 12.10 26.70
N ASP A 85 -4.33 11.97 26.64
CA ASP A 85 -5.21 12.92 27.31
C ASP A 85 -5.01 12.81 28.83
N ALA A 86 -4.72 13.94 29.48
CA ALA A 86 -4.41 13.95 30.89
C ALA A 86 -5.62 13.62 31.79
N ALA A 87 -6.83 13.89 31.32
CA ALA A 87 -8.06 13.68 32.10
C ALA A 87 -8.59 12.25 31.95
N SER A 88 -8.62 11.71 30.72
CA SER A 88 -9.20 10.41 30.40
C SER A 88 -8.16 9.28 30.34
N GLY A 89 -6.86 9.62 30.19
CA GLY A 89 -5.79 8.65 29.95
C GLY A 89 -5.80 8.04 28.54
N THR A 90 -6.77 8.39 27.69
CA THR A 90 -6.85 7.88 26.32
C THR A 90 -5.67 8.36 25.48
N VAL A 91 -5.22 7.52 24.55
CA VAL A 91 -4.14 7.86 23.62
C VAL A 91 -4.75 8.49 22.37
N ARG A 92 -4.33 9.72 22.05
CA ARG A 92 -4.82 10.51 20.92
C ARG A 92 -3.90 10.48 19.72
N ALA A 93 -2.61 10.28 19.95
CA ALA A 93 -1.63 10.23 18.87
C ALA A 93 -0.39 9.46 19.28
N VAL A 94 0.37 9.05 18.29
CA VAL A 94 1.74 8.54 18.43
C VAL A 94 2.65 9.30 17.49
N THR A 95 3.85 9.66 17.96
CA THR A 95 4.88 10.29 17.12
C THR A 95 6.16 9.48 17.23
N TRP A 96 6.68 9.07 16.08
CA TRP A 96 8.02 8.51 15.94
C TRP A 96 8.96 9.58 15.39
N THR A 97 10.14 9.68 15.99
CA THR A 97 11.20 10.61 15.59
C THR A 97 12.48 9.83 15.37
N ALA A 98 13.10 10.02 14.23
CA ALA A 98 14.39 9.40 13.91
C ALA A 98 15.51 9.93 14.77
N ALA A 99 16.50 9.09 15.06
CA ALA A 99 17.75 9.54 15.66
C ALA A 99 18.47 10.57 14.74
N PRO A 100 19.34 11.42 15.27
CA PRO A 100 20.11 12.36 14.46
C PRO A 100 20.80 11.65 13.28
N ASN A 101 20.70 12.22 12.10
CA ASN A 101 21.21 11.67 10.82
C ASN A 101 20.59 10.32 10.40
N GLY A 102 19.49 9.89 11.05
CA GLY A 102 18.70 8.74 10.69
C GLY A 102 17.46 9.11 9.87
N GLY A 103 16.58 8.16 9.68
CA GLY A 103 15.31 8.33 8.98
C GLY A 103 15.11 7.32 7.86
N ILE A 104 14.05 7.52 7.06
CA ILE A 104 13.79 6.74 5.87
C ILE A 104 14.41 7.49 4.69
N GLY A 105 15.39 6.89 4.04
CA GLY A 105 16.05 7.46 2.85
C GLY A 105 15.17 7.42 1.61
N VAL A 106 15.62 8.06 0.53
CA VAL A 106 14.98 7.99 -0.78
C VAL A 106 14.93 6.54 -1.26
N ASP A 107 13.87 6.16 -1.97
CA ASP A 107 13.62 4.80 -2.45
C ASP A 107 13.48 3.74 -1.33
N GLN A 108 13.22 4.18 -0.10
CA GLN A 108 12.99 3.32 1.06
C GLN A 108 11.59 3.54 1.64
N PHE A 109 11.15 2.58 2.44
CA PHE A 109 9.97 2.72 3.28
C PHE A 109 10.27 2.26 4.71
N GLY A 110 9.51 2.79 5.68
CA GLY A 110 9.52 2.34 7.06
C GLY A 110 8.24 1.62 7.43
N LEU A 111 8.33 0.66 8.38
CA LEU A 111 7.17 0.02 8.99
C LEU A 111 7.08 0.44 10.45
N PHE A 112 6.00 1.14 10.81
CA PHE A 112 5.75 1.62 12.17
C PHE A 112 4.58 0.84 12.76
N ARG A 113 4.81 0.13 13.86
CA ARG A 113 3.80 -0.75 14.45
C ARG A 113 3.34 -0.26 15.80
N ILE A 114 2.03 -0.38 16.01
CA ILE A 114 1.39 -0.17 17.31
C ILE A 114 0.51 -1.35 17.66
N SER A 115 0.51 -1.76 18.92
CA SER A 115 -0.55 -2.56 19.50
C SER A 115 -1.60 -1.61 20.04
N VAL A 116 -2.83 -1.69 19.56
CA VAL A 116 -3.88 -0.71 19.85
C VAL A 116 -5.24 -1.38 20.01
N GLN A 117 -6.06 -0.88 20.94
CA GLN A 117 -7.46 -1.25 21.00
C GLN A 117 -8.23 -0.52 19.91
N LEU A 118 -8.76 -1.28 18.95
CA LEU A 118 -9.56 -0.73 17.86
C LEU A 118 -10.94 -0.28 18.35
N PRO A 119 -11.57 0.72 17.71
CA PRO A 119 -12.92 1.16 18.05
C PRO A 119 -13.96 0.11 17.64
N ASP A 120 -15.15 0.19 18.23
CA ASP A 120 -16.32 -0.57 17.78
C ASP A 120 -17.01 0.17 16.62
N ALA A 121 -16.42 0.08 15.44
CA ALA A 121 -16.86 0.73 14.20
C ALA A 121 -16.53 -0.15 13.00
N ASP A 122 -17.12 0.13 11.83
CA ASP A 122 -16.83 -0.61 10.58
C ASP A 122 -15.46 -0.28 10.01
N THR A 123 -15.01 0.95 10.24
CA THR A 123 -13.74 1.45 9.74
C THR A 123 -13.09 2.36 10.77
N VAL A 124 -11.78 2.47 10.71
CA VAL A 124 -11.01 3.45 11.48
C VAL A 124 -10.02 4.14 10.55
N SER A 125 -9.97 5.48 10.64
CA SER A 125 -9.01 6.30 9.92
C SER A 125 -7.91 6.78 10.84
N PHE A 126 -6.70 6.89 10.32
CA PHE A 126 -5.49 7.28 11.02
C PHE A 126 -4.81 8.46 10.32
N PRO A 127 -5.34 9.70 10.45
CA PRO A 127 -4.68 10.86 9.87
C PRO A 127 -3.22 10.89 10.29
N ALA A 128 -2.32 11.06 9.31
CA ALA A 128 -0.89 11.04 9.57
C ALA A 128 -0.19 12.30 9.06
N THR A 129 0.91 12.65 9.69
CA THR A 129 1.79 13.74 9.27
C THR A 129 3.21 13.21 9.17
N GLN A 130 3.81 13.36 8.00
CA GLN A 130 5.17 12.94 7.68
C GLN A 130 6.06 14.16 7.54
N ALA A 131 7.16 14.23 8.28
CA ALA A 131 8.13 15.31 8.23
C ALA A 131 9.45 14.83 7.62
N TYR A 132 10.07 15.69 6.82
CA TYR A 132 11.32 15.43 6.12
C TYR A 132 12.46 16.27 6.68
N SER A 133 13.70 15.86 6.39
CA SER A 133 14.92 16.51 6.89
C SER A 133 15.15 17.91 6.35
N ASP A 134 14.51 18.29 5.23
CA ASP A 134 14.53 19.63 4.64
C ASP A 134 13.48 20.58 5.21
N GLY A 135 12.68 20.11 6.21
CA GLY A 135 11.58 20.86 6.82
C GLY A 135 10.24 20.73 6.10
N THR A 136 10.18 20.01 4.98
CA THR A 136 8.91 19.70 4.31
C THR A 136 8.03 18.84 5.21
N VAL A 137 6.73 19.09 5.18
CA VAL A 137 5.72 18.34 5.93
C VAL A 137 4.58 17.96 5.01
N VAL A 138 4.26 16.68 4.95
CA VAL A 138 3.13 16.12 4.18
C VAL A 138 2.08 15.61 5.15
N LYS A 139 0.80 15.96 4.88
CA LYS A 139 -0.35 15.49 5.65
C LYS A 139 -1.14 14.45 4.86
N TRP A 140 -1.29 13.30 5.42
CA TRP A 140 -2.07 12.17 4.92
C TRP A 140 -3.43 12.17 5.64
N ASP A 141 -4.32 13.08 5.26
CA ASP A 141 -5.59 13.32 5.96
C ASP A 141 -6.77 13.59 5.01
N GLN A 142 -6.55 13.45 3.70
CA GLN A 142 -7.58 13.74 2.71
C GLN A 142 -8.62 12.61 2.64
N PRO A 143 -9.93 12.94 2.72
CA PRO A 143 -10.98 11.95 2.53
C PRO A 143 -11.08 11.51 1.05
N PRO A 144 -11.71 10.35 0.77
CA PRO A 144 -12.00 9.93 -0.60
C PRO A 144 -12.75 11.00 -1.39
N LEU A 145 -12.41 11.18 -2.66
CA LEU A 145 -13.06 12.15 -3.53
C LEU A 145 -14.48 11.71 -3.90
N SER A 146 -15.42 12.64 -3.97
CA SER A 146 -16.83 12.39 -4.29
C SER A 146 -17.04 11.77 -5.68
N GLY A 147 -16.07 11.88 -6.58
CA GLY A 147 -16.07 11.30 -7.93
C GLY A 147 -15.44 9.91 -8.03
N GLY A 148 -15.03 9.27 -6.92
CA GLY A 148 -14.40 7.94 -6.90
C GLY A 148 -12.92 7.94 -7.28
N GLY A 149 -12.28 9.11 -7.46
CA GLY A 149 -10.83 9.25 -7.60
C GLY A 149 -10.12 9.17 -6.25
N GLU A 150 -8.86 8.79 -6.26
CA GLU A 150 -8.01 8.83 -5.09
C GLU A 150 -7.40 10.22 -4.91
N PRO A 151 -7.43 10.81 -3.68
CA PRO A 151 -6.79 12.10 -3.42
C PRO A 151 -5.26 11.95 -3.43
N GLU A 152 -4.55 13.07 -3.48
CA GLU A 152 -3.07 13.08 -3.51
C GLU A 152 -2.45 12.49 -2.23
N HIS A 153 -3.06 12.79 -1.07
CA HIS A 153 -2.59 12.32 0.24
C HIS A 153 -3.75 11.73 1.05
N PRO A 154 -4.24 10.52 0.66
CA PRO A 154 -5.39 9.90 1.30
C PRO A 154 -5.11 9.56 2.77
N VAL A 155 -6.14 9.69 3.59
CA VAL A 155 -6.05 9.25 4.99
C VAL A 155 -5.92 7.73 5.06
N PRO A 156 -4.89 7.18 5.75
CA PRO A 156 -4.79 5.75 6.00
C PRO A 156 -6.04 5.22 6.72
N THR A 157 -6.69 4.23 6.16
CA THR A 157 -7.95 3.69 6.70
C THR A 157 -7.88 2.17 6.79
N LEU A 158 -8.47 1.60 7.83
CA LEU A 158 -8.56 0.17 8.09
C LEU A 158 -10.01 -0.25 8.23
N SER A 159 -10.45 -1.22 7.45
CA SER A 159 -11.76 -1.85 7.60
C SER A 159 -11.71 -2.87 8.75
N LEU A 160 -12.70 -2.84 9.62
CA LEU A 160 -12.76 -3.70 10.80
C LEU A 160 -13.80 -4.81 10.61
N GLY A 161 -13.37 -6.04 10.84
CA GLY A 161 -14.26 -7.20 10.84
C GLY A 161 -15.23 -7.17 12.02
N ALA A 162 -16.31 -7.98 11.96
CA ALA A 162 -17.22 -8.15 13.08
C ALA A 162 -16.42 -8.58 14.32
N GLY A 163 -16.57 -7.86 15.42
CA GLY A 163 -15.96 -8.18 16.70
C GLY A 163 -16.53 -9.50 17.21
N GLY A 164 -15.79 -10.57 16.98
CA GLY A 164 -16.05 -11.87 17.57
C GLY A 164 -14.99 -12.10 18.65
N GLY A 165 -15.27 -11.75 19.88
CA GLY A 165 -14.46 -12.16 21.03
C GLY A 165 -14.51 -13.67 21.18
N ALA A 166 -13.71 -14.39 20.38
CA ALA A 166 -13.36 -15.75 20.73
C ALA A 166 -12.08 -15.68 21.57
N PRO A 167 -12.06 -16.23 22.80
CA PRO A 167 -10.81 -16.42 23.50
C PRO A 167 -9.91 -17.30 22.63
N HIS A 168 -8.62 -16.93 22.55
CA HIS A 168 -7.60 -17.70 21.86
C HIS A 168 -7.55 -19.12 22.41
N GLN A 169 -8.37 -20.01 21.86
CA GLN A 169 -8.18 -21.44 22.01
C GLN A 169 -7.09 -21.81 21.01
N HIS A 170 -5.93 -22.22 21.51
CA HIS A 170 -4.95 -22.95 20.74
C HIS A 170 -5.59 -24.25 20.24
N GLN A 171 -6.27 -24.18 19.12
CA GLN A 171 -6.76 -25.37 18.44
C GLN A 171 -5.55 -25.97 17.71
N PRO A 172 -5.22 -27.25 17.97
CA PRO A 172 -4.17 -27.91 17.19
C PRO A 172 -4.52 -27.79 15.71
N ALA A 173 -3.56 -27.40 14.90
CA ALA A 173 -3.73 -27.20 13.46
C ALA A 173 -4.34 -28.46 12.84
N ALA A 174 -5.62 -28.40 12.51
CA ALA A 174 -6.22 -29.37 11.62
C ALA A 174 -5.56 -29.20 10.26
N ALA A 175 -5.04 -30.30 9.70
CA ALA A 175 -4.40 -30.31 8.39
C ALA A 175 -5.30 -29.60 7.38
N ALA A 176 -4.77 -28.55 6.75
CA ALA A 176 -5.47 -27.81 5.70
C ALA A 176 -5.85 -28.78 4.58
N PRO A 177 -7.10 -28.75 4.08
CA PRO A 177 -7.43 -29.47 2.85
C PRO A 177 -6.58 -28.89 1.72
N ALA A 178 -5.92 -29.76 0.96
CA ALA A 178 -5.11 -29.37 -0.19
C ALA A 178 -5.95 -28.49 -1.12
N SER A 179 -5.51 -27.24 -1.33
CA SER A 179 -6.11 -26.33 -2.28
C SER A 179 -6.02 -26.97 -3.66
N SER A 180 -7.16 -27.41 -4.22
CA SER A 180 -7.24 -27.80 -5.62
C SER A 180 -7.00 -26.56 -6.47
N THR A 181 -5.81 -26.44 -7.03
CA THR A 181 -5.48 -25.42 -8.02
C THR A 181 -6.32 -25.70 -9.26
N ALA A 182 -7.48 -25.07 -9.39
CA ALA A 182 -8.21 -25.07 -10.65
C ALA A 182 -7.30 -24.41 -11.70
N PRO A 183 -7.07 -25.06 -12.87
CA PRO A 183 -6.21 -24.49 -13.88
C PRO A 183 -6.81 -23.17 -14.38
N ASP A 184 -6.03 -22.09 -14.33
CA ASP A 184 -6.43 -20.78 -14.84
C ASP A 184 -6.58 -20.85 -16.37
N THR A 185 -7.81 -21.12 -16.80
CA THR A 185 -8.20 -21.28 -18.20
C THR A 185 -8.01 -19.98 -18.95
N SER A 186 -8.18 -18.83 -18.30
CA SER A 186 -8.04 -17.51 -18.90
C SER A 186 -6.59 -17.21 -19.30
N ALA A 187 -5.64 -17.52 -18.43
CA ALA A 187 -4.22 -17.33 -18.72
C ALA A 187 -3.73 -18.26 -19.86
N ARG A 188 -4.28 -19.48 -19.94
CA ARG A 188 -3.94 -20.43 -21.02
C ARG A 188 -4.52 -20.00 -22.37
N VAL A 189 -5.73 -19.45 -22.40
CA VAL A 189 -6.35 -18.95 -23.64
C VAL A 189 -5.61 -17.72 -24.16
N LEU A 190 -5.26 -16.76 -23.29
CA LEU A 190 -4.48 -15.58 -23.66
C LEU A 190 -3.06 -15.93 -24.14
N GLY A 191 -2.39 -16.87 -23.47
CA GLY A 191 -1.06 -17.35 -23.88
C GLY A 191 -1.09 -18.08 -25.23
N GLY A 192 -2.13 -18.90 -25.47
CA GLY A 192 -2.31 -19.59 -26.74
C GLY A 192 -2.57 -18.63 -27.91
N ALA A 193 -3.39 -17.59 -27.71
CA ALA A 193 -3.67 -16.59 -28.74
C ALA A 193 -2.42 -15.79 -29.11
N ALA A 194 -1.59 -15.41 -28.14
CA ALA A 194 -0.31 -14.71 -28.38
C ALA A 194 0.66 -15.55 -29.22
N LEU A 195 0.77 -16.86 -28.96
CA LEU A 195 1.63 -17.77 -29.73
C LEU A 195 1.17 -17.90 -31.18
N VAL A 196 -0.14 -17.97 -31.45
CA VAL A 196 -0.69 -18.04 -32.80
C VAL A 196 -0.36 -16.77 -33.59
N VAL A 197 -0.52 -15.60 -33.00
CA VAL A 197 -0.19 -14.31 -33.63
C VAL A 197 1.29 -14.21 -33.95
N ALA A 198 2.17 -14.65 -33.05
CA ALA A 198 3.61 -14.67 -33.25
C ALA A 198 4.02 -15.63 -34.39
N ALA A 199 3.41 -16.84 -34.45
CA ALA A 199 3.67 -17.82 -35.50
C ALA A 199 3.22 -17.32 -36.89
N LEU A 200 2.04 -16.67 -36.97
CA LEU A 200 1.56 -16.07 -38.21
C LEU A 200 2.46 -14.92 -38.69
N GLY A 201 2.93 -14.10 -37.77
CA GLY A 201 3.88 -13.00 -38.06
C GLY A 201 5.20 -13.55 -38.63
N LEU A 202 5.75 -14.59 -38.01
CA LEU A 202 6.99 -15.23 -38.47
C LEU A 202 6.82 -15.87 -39.85
N ALA A 203 5.71 -16.59 -40.07
CA ALA A 203 5.40 -17.20 -41.36
C ALA A 203 5.30 -16.15 -42.48
N LEU A 204 4.66 -15.01 -42.23
CA LEU A 204 4.52 -13.93 -43.20
C LEU A 204 5.89 -13.28 -43.55
N VAL A 205 6.78 -13.14 -42.59
CA VAL A 205 8.15 -12.64 -42.80
C VAL A 205 8.96 -13.63 -43.64
N LEU A 206 8.86 -14.93 -43.35
CA LEU A 206 9.58 -15.98 -44.09
C LEU A 206 9.10 -16.13 -45.54
N LEU A 207 7.77 -16.03 -45.80
CA LEU A 207 7.20 -16.03 -47.12
C LEU A 207 7.67 -14.84 -47.93
N ARG A 208 7.74 -13.65 -47.34
CA ARG A 208 8.24 -12.45 -48.02
C ARG A 208 9.73 -12.45 -48.32
N ARG A 209 10.54 -13.26 -47.65
CA ARG A 209 11.97 -13.42 -47.92
C ARG A 209 12.24 -14.42 -49.05
N ARG A 210 11.25 -15.23 -49.44
CA ARG A 210 11.38 -16.23 -50.51
C ARG A 210 10.74 -15.77 -51.87
N ALA A 211 10.05 -14.63 -51.85
CA ALA A 211 9.53 -13.96 -53.07
C ALA A 211 10.43 -12.73 -53.40
#